data_96623b485903651912ca0c845dcfaf60
#
_entry.id   96623b485903651912ca0c845dcfaf60
#
_cell.length_a   1.000
_cell.length_b   1.000
_cell.length_c   1.000
_cell.angle_alpha   90.00
_cell.angle_beta   90.00
_cell.angle_gamma   90.00
#
_symmetry.space_group_name_H-M   'P 1'
#
loop_
_entity.id
_entity.type
_entity.pdbx_description
1 polymer ?
#
loop_
_entity_poly.entity_id
_entity_poly.type
_entity_poly.pdbx_seq_one_letter_code
_entity_poly.pdbx_strand_id
1 'polypeptide(L)'
;VSAATEHGPDGSRLLGRTVPIRAYNLFRAISKYPQLLPQMRSTFLDVLVERGLLSREELAAAAKARVEADGLPAARETLADYTDALIDMAFAEWLSADEVENYINLVRKRDRCQELGRVLSGSHATAETVWRALKEFCDIPKGEIYISPEEAEGIRVSLLSFYVSSQLPFLGIAKKYVTIRDISAILEHTLGHVAYPGRLGGKAAGMIVAQKILLPILAGHDPDFERHIAVPDTWFISSGVFSDFIDRNDFHLFHTHKYREREAFDAEYQLIGERFESASFSPDIIAQFRRLIEEIGEHPIIVRSSSFLEDSFGLAFSGKYQSVFLANQGDVEARLAAFVRGVKTSLASMYGPDPIIYRRDHGLLDYDERMAIIVQKVVGRRLGDYLFPFAAGVMYSRNCYTWSPKIRKDDGLVRLVFGLGTRAVDRVGGDYPRMVPLSHPL
;
A
#
# COMPACT_ATOMS: atom_id res chain seq x y z
N VAL A 1 35.48 23.44 -27.88
CA VAL A 1 35.49 24.63 -28.68
C VAL A 1 34.04 25.02 -28.98
N SER A 2 33.66 26.09 -28.36
CA SER A 2 32.55 27.02 -28.51
C SER A 2 31.76 26.96 -29.82
N ALA A 3 30.44 26.86 -29.69
CA ALA A 3 29.48 27.58 -30.51
C ALA A 3 28.23 27.85 -29.66
N ALA A 4 28.28 28.91 -28.89
CA ALA A 4 27.11 29.59 -28.38
C ALA A 4 26.44 30.23 -29.59
N THR A 5 25.32 29.70 -30.02
CA THR A 5 24.40 30.40 -30.92
C THR A 5 23.51 31.31 -30.08
N GLU A 6 23.83 32.60 -30.12
CA GLU A 6 22.92 33.70 -29.81
C GLU A 6 21.66 33.56 -30.68
N HIS A 7 20.56 33.12 -30.07
CA HIS A 7 19.21 33.31 -30.63
C HIS A 7 18.32 33.75 -29.47
N GLY A 8 18.18 35.08 -29.34
CA GLY A 8 17.08 35.67 -28.62
C GLY A 8 15.75 35.26 -29.27
N PRO A 9 14.68 35.05 -28.50
CA PRO A 9 13.39 34.69 -29.05
C PRO A 9 12.77 35.89 -29.75
N ASP A 10 12.83 35.86 -31.09
CA ASP A 10 12.09 36.82 -31.90
C ASP A 10 10.63 36.38 -31.98
N GLY A 11 9.73 37.08 -31.26
CA GLY A 11 8.28 36.83 -31.25
C GLY A 11 7.65 36.90 -32.67
N SER A 12 8.38 37.41 -33.67
CA SER A 12 7.95 37.44 -35.09
C SER A 12 7.84 36.05 -35.72
N ARG A 13 8.47 35.01 -35.17
CA ARG A 13 8.41 33.65 -35.69
C ARG A 13 7.05 32.95 -35.51
N LEU A 14 6.21 33.41 -34.58
CA LEU A 14 4.87 32.86 -34.34
C LEU A 14 3.81 33.45 -35.34
N LEU A 15 4.13 34.50 -36.01
CA LEU A 15 3.19 35.32 -36.81
C LEU A 15 3.11 34.96 -38.31
N GLY A 16 3.29 33.75 -38.74
CA GLY A 16 3.25 33.49 -40.18
C GLY A 16 3.08 32.07 -40.67
N ARG A 17 2.77 31.10 -39.82
CA ARG A 17 2.77 29.69 -40.24
C ARG A 17 1.41 29.01 -40.19
N THR A 18 1.13 28.16 -41.21
CA THR A 18 0.20 27.04 -41.14
C THR A 18 0.41 26.29 -39.83
N VAL A 19 -0.67 25.98 -39.11
CA VAL A 19 -0.61 25.24 -37.83
C VAL A 19 0.29 24.02 -37.99
N PRO A 20 1.41 23.93 -37.28
CA PRO A 20 2.32 22.81 -37.44
C PRO A 20 1.60 21.51 -37.04
N ILE A 21 1.89 20.43 -37.71
CA ILE A 21 1.33 19.10 -37.42
C ILE A 21 1.48 18.74 -35.93
N ARG A 22 2.58 19.18 -35.29
CA ARG A 22 2.84 18.98 -33.86
C ARG A 22 1.81 19.72 -32.99
N ALA A 23 1.47 20.96 -33.29
CA ALA A 23 0.46 21.73 -32.56
C ALA A 23 -0.93 21.11 -32.69
N TYR A 24 -1.28 20.63 -33.91
CA TYR A 24 -2.52 19.89 -34.10
C TYR A 24 -2.57 18.60 -33.29
N ASN A 25 -1.48 17.84 -33.23
CA ASN A 25 -1.38 16.62 -32.43
C ASN A 25 -1.50 16.93 -30.94
N LEU A 26 -0.85 17.99 -30.45
CA LEU A 26 -1.00 18.45 -29.06
C LEU A 26 -2.46 18.81 -28.77
N PHE A 27 -3.07 19.66 -29.59
CA PHE A 27 -4.47 20.04 -29.42
C PHE A 27 -5.40 18.83 -29.36
N ARG A 28 -5.21 17.86 -30.26
CA ARG A 28 -5.97 16.61 -30.26
C ARG A 28 -5.74 15.77 -28.98
N ALA A 29 -4.53 15.81 -28.42
CA ALA A 29 -4.21 15.09 -27.20
C ALA A 29 -4.88 15.73 -25.96
N ILE A 30 -4.80 17.06 -25.83
CA ILE A 30 -5.35 17.78 -24.67
C ILE A 30 -6.88 17.93 -24.74
N SER A 31 -7.47 17.99 -25.95
CA SER A 31 -8.94 18.07 -26.14
C SER A 31 -9.70 16.86 -25.59
N LYS A 32 -9.01 15.75 -25.28
CA LYS A 32 -9.57 14.60 -24.56
C LYS A 32 -9.91 14.92 -23.11
N TYR A 33 -9.37 16.03 -22.59
CA TYR A 33 -9.48 16.42 -21.17
C TYR A 33 -9.99 17.88 -21.06
N PRO A 34 -11.22 18.17 -21.50
CA PRO A 34 -11.70 19.56 -21.62
C PRO A 34 -11.71 20.28 -20.26
N GLN A 35 -11.95 19.57 -19.17
CA GLN A 35 -11.95 20.14 -17.82
C GLN A 35 -10.55 20.54 -17.32
N LEU A 36 -9.49 19.96 -17.88
CA LEU A 36 -8.10 20.21 -17.49
C LEU A 36 -7.37 21.18 -18.45
N LEU A 37 -8.00 21.60 -19.54
CA LEU A 37 -7.37 22.49 -20.53
C LEU A 37 -6.77 23.76 -19.92
N PRO A 38 -7.47 24.50 -19.04
CA PRO A 38 -6.88 25.71 -18.44
C PRO A 38 -5.64 25.39 -17.60
N GLN A 39 -5.67 24.30 -16.86
CA GLN A 39 -4.55 23.86 -16.02
C GLN A 39 -3.36 23.38 -16.89
N MET A 40 -3.62 22.64 -17.97
CA MET A 40 -2.58 22.22 -18.92
C MET A 40 -1.89 23.43 -19.55
N ARG A 41 -2.65 24.38 -20.06
CA ARG A 41 -2.10 25.59 -20.69
C ARG A 41 -1.35 26.48 -19.71
N SER A 42 -1.84 26.63 -18.47
CA SER A 42 -1.09 27.32 -17.43
C SER A 42 0.25 26.63 -17.17
N THR A 43 0.27 25.31 -17.05
CA THR A 43 1.51 24.53 -16.86
C THR A 43 2.45 24.67 -18.07
N PHE A 44 1.92 24.63 -19.30
CA PHE A 44 2.70 24.79 -20.53
C PHE A 44 3.36 26.18 -20.59
N LEU A 45 2.62 27.22 -20.24
CA LEU A 45 3.14 28.58 -20.21
C LEU A 45 4.24 28.72 -19.14
N ASP A 46 4.02 28.19 -17.93
CA ASP A 46 5.01 28.26 -16.86
C ASP A 46 6.32 27.56 -17.29
N VAL A 47 6.24 26.39 -17.92
CA VAL A 47 7.43 25.68 -18.47
C VAL A 47 8.14 26.50 -19.53
N LEU A 48 7.40 27.13 -20.46
CA LEU A 48 8.00 27.97 -21.50
C LEU A 48 8.72 29.19 -20.91
N VAL A 49 8.11 29.79 -19.89
CA VAL A 49 8.70 30.94 -19.18
C VAL A 49 9.94 30.54 -18.37
N GLU A 50 9.86 29.45 -17.62
CA GLU A 50 10.99 28.95 -16.81
C GLU A 50 12.21 28.57 -17.67
N ARG A 51 11.96 28.06 -18.87
CA ARG A 51 13.03 27.73 -19.84
C ARG A 51 13.52 28.93 -20.62
N GLY A 52 12.97 30.13 -20.42
CA GLY A 52 13.31 31.34 -21.16
C GLY A 52 12.96 31.28 -22.64
N LEU A 53 11.98 30.45 -23.02
CA LEU A 53 11.56 30.25 -24.41
C LEU A 53 10.48 31.25 -24.84
N LEU A 54 9.71 31.78 -23.88
CA LEU A 54 8.64 32.75 -24.12
C LEU A 54 8.38 33.52 -22.83
N SER A 55 8.23 34.86 -22.94
CA SER A 55 7.78 35.68 -21.81
C SER A 55 6.26 35.92 -21.88
N ARG A 56 5.68 36.29 -20.74
CA ARG A 56 4.24 36.63 -20.68
C ARG A 56 3.91 37.90 -21.48
N GLU A 57 4.84 38.85 -21.53
CA GLU A 57 4.73 40.10 -22.28
C GLU A 57 4.78 39.84 -23.79
N GLU A 58 5.69 38.99 -24.24
CA GLU A 58 5.78 38.59 -25.66
C GLU A 58 4.54 37.85 -26.10
N LEU A 59 4.01 36.92 -25.27
CA LEU A 59 2.78 36.22 -25.57
C LEU A 59 1.57 37.14 -25.70
N ALA A 60 1.41 38.10 -24.79
CA ALA A 60 0.33 39.08 -24.83
C ALA A 60 0.42 40.01 -26.07
N ALA A 61 1.63 40.45 -26.41
CA ALA A 61 1.86 41.24 -27.61
C ALA A 61 1.55 40.45 -28.90
N ALA A 62 2.00 39.20 -28.96
CA ALA A 62 1.73 38.32 -30.12
C ALA A 62 0.23 38.02 -30.30
N ALA A 63 -0.49 37.75 -29.19
CA ALA A 63 -1.94 37.54 -29.23
C ALA A 63 -2.68 38.78 -29.78
N LYS A 64 -2.33 39.96 -29.27
CA LYS A 64 -2.93 41.22 -29.74
C LYS A 64 -2.65 41.47 -31.22
N ALA A 65 -1.41 41.34 -31.67
CA ALA A 65 -1.01 41.51 -33.04
C ALA A 65 -1.76 40.56 -34.01
N ARG A 66 -1.99 39.33 -33.55
CA ARG A 66 -2.71 38.34 -34.36
C ARG A 66 -4.20 38.64 -34.47
N VAL A 67 -4.86 39.05 -33.39
CA VAL A 67 -6.25 39.51 -33.40
C VAL A 67 -6.44 40.70 -34.33
N GLU A 68 -5.51 41.65 -34.30
CA GLU A 68 -5.52 42.82 -35.22
C GLU A 68 -5.32 42.43 -36.70
N ALA A 69 -4.41 41.48 -36.95
CA ALA A 69 -4.14 40.98 -38.31
C ALA A 69 -5.34 40.24 -38.91
N ASP A 70 -6.11 39.55 -38.09
CA ASP A 70 -7.32 38.82 -38.51
C ASP A 70 -8.56 39.75 -38.54
N GLY A 71 -8.42 41.04 -38.25
CA GLY A 71 -9.48 42.06 -38.34
C GLY A 71 -10.60 41.87 -37.27
N LEU A 72 -10.28 41.20 -36.18
CA LEU A 72 -11.23 40.91 -35.12
C LEU A 72 -11.19 41.96 -33.99
N PRO A 73 -12.31 42.17 -33.26
CA PRO A 73 -12.32 43.06 -32.12
C PRO A 73 -11.44 42.48 -31.00
N ALA A 74 -10.62 43.30 -30.36
CA ALA A 74 -9.76 42.94 -29.25
C ALA A 74 -10.58 42.73 -27.95
N ALA A 75 -11.65 41.94 -28.03
CA ALA A 75 -12.43 41.52 -26.87
C ALA A 75 -11.61 40.56 -25.98
N ARG A 76 -11.90 40.56 -24.69
CA ARG A 76 -11.19 39.70 -23.68
C ARG A 76 -11.23 38.23 -24.10
N GLU A 77 -12.37 37.75 -24.56
CA GLU A 77 -12.55 36.34 -24.96
C GLU A 77 -11.71 36.02 -26.19
N THR A 78 -11.76 36.87 -27.24
CA THR A 78 -10.94 36.69 -28.43
C THR A 78 -9.45 36.67 -28.12
N LEU A 79 -8.97 37.59 -27.28
CA LEU A 79 -7.56 37.59 -26.81
C LEU A 79 -7.19 36.33 -26.04
N ALA A 80 -8.08 35.78 -25.22
CA ALA A 80 -7.86 34.55 -24.50
C ALA A 80 -7.71 33.35 -25.43
N ASP A 81 -8.58 33.22 -26.41
CA ASP A 81 -8.55 32.13 -27.41
C ASP A 81 -7.24 32.14 -28.22
N TYR A 82 -6.81 33.35 -28.66
CA TYR A 82 -5.54 33.49 -29.37
C TYR A 82 -4.33 33.22 -28.45
N THR A 83 -4.38 33.65 -27.21
CA THR A 83 -3.34 33.35 -26.19
C THR A 83 -3.21 31.85 -26.02
N ASP A 84 -4.33 31.16 -25.85
CA ASP A 84 -4.39 29.72 -25.66
C ASP A 84 -3.81 28.95 -26.87
N ALA A 85 -4.18 29.38 -28.10
CA ALA A 85 -3.65 28.80 -29.33
C ALA A 85 -2.13 29.02 -29.47
N LEU A 86 -1.62 30.20 -29.09
CA LEU A 86 -0.20 30.51 -29.13
C LEU A 86 0.59 29.71 -28.12
N ILE A 87 0.05 29.48 -26.90
CA ILE A 87 0.66 28.57 -25.90
C ILE A 87 0.78 27.17 -26.48
N ASP A 88 -0.30 26.63 -27.03
CA ASP A 88 -0.32 25.27 -27.59
C ASP A 88 0.69 25.13 -28.75
N MET A 89 0.79 26.15 -29.60
CA MET A 89 1.76 26.18 -30.71
C MET A 89 3.21 26.25 -30.21
N ALA A 90 3.51 27.17 -29.31
CA ALA A 90 4.85 27.34 -28.76
C ALA A 90 5.29 26.09 -28.03
N PHE A 91 4.44 25.50 -27.21
CA PHE A 91 4.74 24.29 -26.43
C PHE A 91 5.03 23.09 -27.36
N ALA A 92 4.24 22.91 -28.41
CA ALA A 92 4.44 21.85 -29.38
C ALA A 92 5.67 22.04 -30.27
N GLU A 93 6.11 23.27 -30.48
CA GLU A 93 7.29 23.59 -31.30
C GLU A 93 8.60 23.32 -30.52
N TRP A 94 8.63 23.74 -29.24
CA TRP A 94 9.86 23.76 -28.45
C TRP A 94 10.12 22.49 -27.65
N LEU A 95 9.08 21.67 -27.38
CA LEU A 95 9.22 20.45 -26.62
C LEU A 95 9.12 19.20 -27.51
N SER A 96 9.80 18.13 -27.09
CA SER A 96 9.67 16.82 -27.71
C SER A 96 8.29 16.19 -27.42
N ALA A 97 7.89 15.22 -28.22
CA ALA A 97 6.62 14.51 -28.02
C ALA A 97 6.54 13.85 -26.63
N ASP A 98 7.65 13.28 -26.15
CA ASP A 98 7.74 12.62 -24.85
C ASP A 98 7.61 13.63 -23.70
N GLU A 99 8.23 14.80 -23.81
CA GLU A 99 8.07 15.87 -22.82
C GLU A 99 6.62 16.37 -22.78
N VAL A 100 6.00 16.58 -23.95
CA VAL A 100 4.58 16.96 -24.02
C VAL A 100 3.70 15.94 -23.32
N GLU A 101 3.89 14.65 -23.58
CA GLU A 101 3.12 13.60 -22.94
C GLU A 101 3.36 13.57 -21.40
N ASN A 102 4.61 13.77 -20.97
CA ASN A 102 4.96 13.83 -19.56
C ASN A 102 4.24 14.98 -18.84
N TYR A 103 4.17 16.17 -19.44
CA TYR A 103 3.45 17.30 -18.86
C TYR A 103 1.93 17.11 -18.83
N ILE A 104 1.34 16.54 -19.88
CA ILE A 104 -0.08 16.16 -19.87
C ILE A 104 -0.36 15.17 -18.72
N ASN A 105 0.46 14.14 -18.59
CA ASN A 105 0.32 13.16 -17.54
C ASN A 105 0.57 13.76 -16.13
N LEU A 106 1.45 14.76 -16.01
CA LEU A 106 1.65 15.50 -14.76
C LEU A 106 0.38 16.20 -14.29
N VAL A 107 -0.26 16.96 -15.18
CA VAL A 107 -1.49 17.69 -14.85
C VAL A 107 -2.60 16.71 -14.48
N ARG A 108 -2.75 15.62 -15.24
CA ARG A 108 -3.72 14.55 -14.91
C ARG A 108 -3.45 13.91 -13.55
N LYS A 109 -2.19 13.65 -13.20
CA LYS A 109 -1.81 13.09 -11.89
C LYS A 109 -2.11 14.05 -10.76
N ARG A 110 -1.83 15.35 -10.93
CA ARG A 110 -2.18 16.38 -9.93
C ARG A 110 -3.67 16.44 -9.68
N ASP A 111 -4.48 16.47 -10.75
CA ASP A 111 -5.93 16.44 -10.64
C ASP A 111 -6.41 15.18 -9.86
N ARG A 112 -5.88 14.01 -10.18
CA ARG A 112 -6.23 12.76 -9.49
C ARG A 112 -5.73 12.72 -8.04
N CYS A 113 -4.59 13.32 -7.74
CA CYS A 113 -4.12 13.49 -6.36
C CYS A 113 -5.08 14.39 -5.55
N GLN A 114 -5.49 15.51 -6.13
CA GLN A 114 -6.45 16.41 -5.49
C GLN A 114 -7.82 15.72 -5.28
N GLU A 115 -8.27 14.95 -6.26
CA GLU A 115 -9.50 14.14 -6.14
C GLU A 115 -9.38 13.10 -5.01
N LEU A 116 -8.28 12.34 -4.95
CA LEU A 116 -8.01 11.43 -3.83
C LEU A 116 -8.01 12.15 -2.49
N GLY A 117 -7.34 13.31 -2.40
CA GLY A 117 -7.30 14.14 -1.19
C GLY A 117 -8.70 14.58 -0.77
N ARG A 118 -9.51 15.04 -1.72
CA ARG A 118 -10.89 15.47 -1.50
C ARG A 118 -11.76 14.30 -1.02
N VAL A 119 -11.66 13.15 -1.67
CA VAL A 119 -12.42 11.95 -1.29
C VAL A 119 -12.01 11.47 0.10
N LEU A 120 -10.70 11.41 0.40
CA LEU A 120 -10.19 10.96 1.71
C LEU A 120 -10.52 11.92 2.87
N SER A 121 -10.67 13.22 2.59
CA SER A 121 -10.99 14.24 3.59
C SER A 121 -12.50 14.43 3.76
N GLY A 122 -13.30 13.90 2.85
CA GLY A 122 -14.75 14.05 2.86
C GLY A 122 -15.41 13.21 3.97
N SER A 123 -16.42 13.77 4.64
CA SER A 123 -17.21 13.08 5.67
C SER A 123 -17.98 11.86 5.15
N HIS A 124 -18.10 11.71 3.84
CA HIS A 124 -18.78 10.60 3.16
C HIS A 124 -17.82 9.72 2.35
N ALA A 125 -16.54 9.70 2.73
CA ALA A 125 -15.56 8.83 2.10
C ALA A 125 -15.95 7.36 2.30
N THR A 126 -16.35 6.69 1.21
CA THR A 126 -16.55 5.24 1.21
C THR A 126 -15.31 4.55 0.65
N ALA A 127 -15.06 3.33 1.06
CA ALA A 127 -13.93 2.56 0.52
C ALA A 127 -14.02 2.39 -1.01
N GLU A 128 -15.24 2.29 -1.55
CA GLU A 128 -15.48 2.21 -2.99
C GLU A 128 -15.04 3.49 -3.73
N THR A 129 -15.41 4.66 -3.21
CA THR A 129 -15.01 5.94 -3.83
C THR A 129 -13.50 6.16 -3.75
N VAL A 130 -12.89 5.82 -2.61
CA VAL A 130 -11.43 5.90 -2.41
C VAL A 130 -10.72 4.93 -3.36
N TRP A 131 -11.18 3.67 -3.44
CA TRP A 131 -10.59 2.66 -4.31
C TRP A 131 -10.66 3.05 -5.79
N ARG A 132 -11.82 3.52 -6.25
CA ARG A 132 -11.99 3.99 -7.63
C ARG A 132 -11.04 5.14 -7.96
N ALA A 133 -10.98 6.17 -7.11
CA ALA A 133 -10.08 7.30 -7.32
C ALA A 133 -8.61 6.89 -7.30
N LEU A 134 -8.23 5.93 -6.43
CA LEU A 134 -6.88 5.37 -6.37
C LEU A 134 -6.53 4.62 -7.67
N LYS A 135 -7.44 3.80 -8.21
CA LYS A 135 -7.24 3.10 -9.48
C LYS A 135 -7.09 4.09 -10.64
N GLU A 136 -7.96 5.08 -10.74
CA GLU A 136 -7.88 6.12 -11.78
C GLU A 136 -6.54 6.89 -11.73
N PHE A 137 -6.00 7.15 -10.54
CA PHE A 137 -4.65 7.71 -10.39
C PHE A 137 -3.57 6.73 -10.89
N CYS A 138 -3.68 5.45 -10.53
CA CYS A 138 -2.68 4.44 -10.87
C CYS A 138 -2.69 4.07 -12.37
N ASP A 139 -3.80 4.24 -13.07
CA ASP A 139 -3.92 4.01 -14.51
C ASP A 139 -3.14 5.04 -15.36
N ILE A 140 -2.77 6.19 -14.77
CA ILE A 140 -1.92 7.16 -15.45
C ILE A 140 -0.47 6.68 -15.41
N PRO A 141 0.22 6.49 -16.56
CA PRO A 141 1.59 5.99 -16.60
C PRO A 141 2.56 6.87 -15.78
N LYS A 142 3.63 6.26 -15.26
CA LYS A 142 4.77 7.01 -14.77
C LYS A 142 5.41 7.71 -15.98
N GLY A 143 5.57 9.05 -15.90
CA GLY A 143 6.40 9.80 -16.81
C GLY A 143 7.73 10.18 -16.16
N GLU A 144 8.60 10.89 -16.88
CA GLU A 144 9.84 11.45 -16.35
C GLU A 144 9.59 12.58 -15.37
N ILE A 145 8.46 13.31 -15.55
CA ILE A 145 8.04 14.39 -14.66
C ILE A 145 7.06 13.83 -13.62
N TYR A 146 7.35 14.06 -12.35
CA TYR A 146 6.58 13.57 -11.22
C TYR A 146 5.81 14.71 -10.54
N ILE A 147 4.73 14.34 -9.84
CA ILE A 147 4.09 15.25 -8.87
C ILE A 147 5.08 15.58 -7.75
N SER A 148 4.92 16.75 -7.11
CA SER A 148 5.82 17.15 -6.03
C SER A 148 5.76 16.17 -4.85
N PRO A 149 6.83 16.06 -4.06
CA PRO A 149 6.84 15.22 -2.85
C PRO A 149 5.71 15.57 -1.89
N GLU A 150 5.39 16.86 -1.74
CA GLU A 150 4.36 17.37 -0.86
C GLU A 150 2.95 16.96 -1.34
N GLU A 151 2.68 17.08 -2.65
CA GLU A 151 1.42 16.63 -3.25
C GLU A 151 1.20 15.13 -3.02
N ALA A 152 2.27 14.34 -3.10
CA ALA A 152 2.19 12.90 -2.93
C ALA A 152 2.14 12.45 -1.45
N GLU A 153 2.80 13.19 -0.53
CA GLU A 153 2.95 12.78 0.86
C GLU A 153 1.62 12.77 1.60
N GLY A 154 0.82 13.83 1.47
CA GLY A 154 -0.48 13.93 2.13
C GLY A 154 -1.43 12.78 1.72
N ILE A 155 -1.46 12.46 0.42
CA ILE A 155 -2.26 11.35 -0.11
C ILE A 155 -1.76 10.00 0.43
N ARG A 156 -0.43 9.78 0.44
CA ARG A 156 0.15 8.54 0.99
C ARG A 156 -0.20 8.34 2.46
N VAL A 157 -0.05 9.38 3.28
CA VAL A 157 -0.37 9.33 4.72
C VAL A 157 -1.84 9.00 4.91
N SER A 158 -2.73 9.65 4.18
CA SER A 158 -4.18 9.41 4.27
C SER A 158 -4.54 7.99 3.87
N LEU A 159 -4.03 7.48 2.75
CA LEU A 159 -4.25 6.11 2.30
C LEU A 159 -3.68 5.06 3.26
N LEU A 160 -2.45 5.27 3.77
CA LEU A 160 -1.83 4.39 4.76
C LEU A 160 -2.64 4.35 6.06
N SER A 161 -3.12 5.50 6.53
CA SER A 161 -3.97 5.59 7.72
C SER A 161 -5.32 4.94 7.53
N PHE A 162 -5.89 5.05 6.33
CA PHE A 162 -7.20 4.49 6.01
C PHE A 162 -7.17 2.96 5.89
N TYR A 163 -6.17 2.40 5.17
CA TYR A 163 -6.16 0.98 4.83
C TYR A 163 -5.16 0.14 5.63
N VAL A 164 -4.05 0.70 6.09
CA VAL A 164 -2.97 -0.11 6.68
C VAL A 164 -2.92 0.04 8.19
N SER A 165 -2.52 1.20 8.70
CA SER A 165 -2.44 1.49 10.13
C SER A 165 -2.46 2.99 10.38
N SER A 166 -3.18 3.43 11.42
CA SER A 166 -3.24 4.83 11.86
C SER A 166 -2.19 5.18 12.94
N GLN A 167 -1.30 4.26 13.29
CA GLN A 167 -0.27 4.51 14.30
C GLN A 167 0.75 5.53 13.77
N LEU A 168 0.94 6.63 14.51
CA LEU A 168 1.84 7.72 14.11
C LEU A 168 3.29 7.28 13.86
N PRO A 169 3.91 6.42 14.70
CA PRO A 169 5.26 5.93 14.44
C PRO A 169 5.36 5.15 13.13
N PHE A 170 4.35 4.32 12.80
CA PHE A 170 4.28 3.62 11.53
C PHE A 170 4.17 4.61 10.35
N LEU A 171 3.22 5.54 10.42
CA LEU A 171 3.00 6.54 9.36
C LEU A 171 4.25 7.38 9.10
N GLY A 172 4.96 7.78 10.16
CA GLY A 172 6.20 8.55 10.06
C GLY A 172 7.31 7.84 9.28
N ILE A 173 7.35 6.52 9.32
CA ILE A 173 8.29 5.69 8.55
C ILE A 173 7.72 5.36 7.17
N ALA A 174 6.51 4.79 7.13
CA ALA A 174 5.90 4.26 5.92
C ALA A 174 5.77 5.28 4.80
N LYS A 175 5.42 6.54 5.11
CA LYS A 175 5.29 7.62 4.12
C LYS A 175 6.56 7.89 3.30
N LYS A 176 7.74 7.48 3.79
CA LYS A 176 9.03 7.67 3.10
C LYS A 176 9.31 6.56 2.08
N TYR A 177 8.77 5.37 2.28
CA TYR A 177 9.16 4.16 1.53
C TYR A 177 8.01 3.54 0.74
N VAL A 178 6.76 3.75 1.16
CA VAL A 178 5.58 3.20 0.50
C VAL A 178 4.98 4.25 -0.43
N THR A 179 4.82 3.93 -1.70
CA THR A 179 4.22 4.82 -2.71
C THR A 179 2.71 4.62 -2.82
N ILE A 180 2.01 5.56 -3.48
CA ILE A 180 0.57 5.42 -3.78
C ILE A 180 0.30 4.14 -4.58
N ARG A 181 1.18 3.80 -5.53
CA ARG A 181 1.06 2.58 -6.35
C ARG A 181 1.29 1.30 -5.55
N ASP A 182 2.18 1.33 -4.56
CA ASP A 182 2.37 0.20 -3.65
C ASP A 182 1.10 -0.08 -2.87
N ILE A 183 0.41 0.97 -2.40
CA ILE A 183 -0.86 0.82 -1.70
C ILE A 183 -1.92 0.21 -2.61
N SER A 184 -2.02 0.65 -3.87
CA SER A 184 -2.91 0.04 -4.86
C SER A 184 -2.62 -1.46 -5.03
N ALA A 185 -1.35 -1.84 -5.22
CA ALA A 185 -0.94 -3.23 -5.37
C ALA A 185 -1.26 -4.09 -4.13
N ILE A 186 -1.07 -3.54 -2.92
CA ILE A 186 -1.44 -4.21 -1.67
C ILE A 186 -2.94 -4.47 -1.61
N LEU A 187 -3.76 -3.48 -2.01
CA LEU A 187 -5.20 -3.59 -1.98
C LEU A 187 -5.75 -4.58 -3.02
N GLU A 188 -5.09 -4.76 -4.15
CA GLU A 188 -5.40 -5.80 -5.13
C GLU A 188 -5.30 -7.22 -4.54
N HIS A 189 -4.41 -7.41 -3.55
CA HIS A 189 -4.25 -8.64 -2.78
C HIS A 189 -5.00 -8.62 -1.43
N THR A 190 -5.97 -7.71 -1.27
CA THR A 190 -6.72 -7.56 -0.02
C THR A 190 -8.20 -7.88 -0.23
N LEU A 191 -8.68 -8.92 0.43
CA LEU A 191 -10.08 -9.29 0.42
C LEU A 191 -10.89 -8.38 1.35
N GLY A 192 -12.08 -8.01 0.90
CA GLY A 192 -13.03 -7.20 1.69
C GLY A 192 -12.71 -5.70 1.73
N HIS A 193 -11.62 -5.21 1.15
CA HIS A 193 -11.21 -3.82 1.27
C HIS A 193 -12.21 -2.78 0.72
N VAL A 194 -13.10 -3.18 -0.17
CA VAL A 194 -14.16 -2.30 -0.73
C VAL A 194 -15.47 -2.44 0.04
N ALA A 195 -16.00 -3.67 0.13
CA ALA A 195 -17.31 -3.92 0.75
C ALA A 195 -17.27 -3.82 2.28
N TYR A 196 -16.15 -4.18 2.88
CA TYR A 196 -15.93 -4.20 4.33
C TYR A 196 -14.66 -3.43 4.65
N PRO A 197 -14.72 -2.08 4.63
CA PRO A 197 -13.53 -1.25 4.83
C PRO A 197 -12.93 -1.48 6.22
N GLY A 198 -11.61 -1.64 6.23
CA GLY A 198 -10.86 -1.86 7.46
C GLY A 198 -9.36 -1.84 7.20
N ARG A 199 -8.59 -1.86 8.27
CA ARG A 199 -7.12 -1.82 8.21
C ARG A 199 -6.52 -3.23 8.18
N LEU A 200 -5.26 -3.30 7.77
CA LEU A 200 -4.52 -4.57 7.66
C LEU A 200 -3.87 -5.01 8.98
N GLY A 201 -3.81 -4.13 9.98
CA GLY A 201 -3.23 -4.42 11.29
C GLY A 201 -1.71 -4.27 11.37
N GLY A 202 -1.15 -4.43 12.58
CA GLY A 202 0.24 -4.11 12.88
C GLY A 202 1.24 -5.04 12.22
N LYS A 203 0.99 -6.36 12.25
CA LYS A 203 1.89 -7.34 11.62
C LYS A 203 2.00 -7.13 10.11
N ALA A 204 0.87 -6.91 9.42
CA ALA A 204 0.87 -6.58 7.99
C ALA A 204 1.58 -5.25 7.73
N ALA A 205 1.33 -4.23 8.54
CA ALA A 205 1.98 -2.93 8.45
C ALA A 205 3.50 -3.03 8.56
N GLY A 206 3.99 -3.76 9.59
CA GLY A 206 5.42 -4.01 9.80
C GLY A 206 6.05 -4.76 8.63
N MET A 207 5.39 -5.80 8.13
CA MET A 207 5.86 -6.59 6.99
C MET A 207 5.95 -5.74 5.71
N ILE A 208 4.94 -4.93 5.41
CA ILE A 208 4.92 -4.05 4.22
C ILE A 208 6.11 -3.08 4.26
N VAL A 209 6.31 -2.40 5.39
CA VAL A 209 7.41 -1.43 5.53
C VAL A 209 8.77 -2.13 5.47
N ALA A 210 8.92 -3.28 6.13
CA ALA A 210 10.16 -4.04 6.10
C ALA A 210 10.54 -4.44 4.67
N GLN A 211 9.60 -4.93 3.86
CA GLN A 211 9.85 -5.25 2.46
C GLN A 211 10.29 -4.02 1.65
N LYS A 212 9.61 -2.89 1.82
CA LYS A 212 9.92 -1.65 1.08
C LYS A 212 11.24 -1.00 1.48
N ILE A 213 11.77 -1.32 2.65
CA ILE A 213 13.09 -0.85 3.10
C ILE A 213 14.17 -1.88 2.73
N LEU A 214 13.99 -3.15 3.08
CA LEU A 214 15.04 -4.15 3.00
C LEU A 214 15.34 -4.60 1.58
N LEU A 215 14.32 -4.83 0.74
CA LEU A 215 14.55 -5.34 -0.62
C LEU A 215 15.40 -4.38 -1.48
N PRO A 216 15.18 -3.06 -1.50
CA PRO A 216 16.04 -2.13 -2.23
C PRO A 216 17.47 -2.08 -1.68
N ILE A 217 17.65 -2.18 -0.36
CA ILE A 217 18.99 -2.21 0.27
C ILE A 217 19.74 -3.49 -0.15
N LEU A 218 19.07 -4.64 -0.10
CA LEU A 218 19.65 -5.92 -0.51
C LEU A 218 20.01 -5.92 -1.98
N ALA A 219 19.14 -5.40 -2.85
CA ALA A 219 19.42 -5.25 -4.28
C ALA A 219 20.65 -4.37 -4.57
N GLY A 220 20.88 -3.35 -3.73
CA GLY A 220 22.05 -2.48 -3.84
C GLY A 220 23.36 -3.13 -3.37
N HIS A 221 23.29 -4.16 -2.51
CA HIS A 221 24.46 -4.87 -1.98
C HIS A 221 24.79 -6.16 -2.72
N ASP A 222 23.81 -6.87 -3.20
CA ASP A 222 23.92 -8.14 -3.91
C ASP A 222 23.04 -8.14 -5.15
N PRO A 223 23.60 -8.00 -6.36
CA PRO A 223 22.85 -8.03 -7.61
C PRO A 223 22.06 -9.34 -7.83
N ASP A 224 22.52 -10.43 -7.23
CA ASP A 224 21.89 -11.76 -7.32
C ASP A 224 20.97 -12.08 -6.12
N PHE A 225 20.67 -11.11 -5.26
CA PHE A 225 19.92 -11.33 -4.03
C PHE A 225 18.56 -12.01 -4.26
N GLU A 226 17.90 -11.75 -5.38
CA GLU A 226 16.61 -12.36 -5.74
C GLU A 226 16.70 -13.90 -5.91
N ARG A 227 17.90 -14.43 -6.14
CA ARG A 227 18.14 -15.89 -6.18
C ARG A 227 18.20 -16.51 -4.77
N HIS A 228 18.48 -15.70 -3.75
CA HIS A 228 18.71 -16.15 -2.39
C HIS A 228 17.59 -15.75 -1.44
N ILE A 229 16.86 -14.67 -1.75
CA ILE A 229 15.84 -14.09 -0.89
C ILE A 229 14.54 -13.95 -1.67
N ALA A 230 13.48 -14.60 -1.17
CA ALA A 230 12.13 -14.48 -1.72
C ALA A 230 11.15 -14.10 -0.62
N VAL A 231 10.16 -13.29 -0.97
CA VAL A 231 9.01 -12.99 -0.12
C VAL A 231 7.89 -13.95 -0.50
N PRO A 232 7.26 -14.66 0.44
CA PRO A 232 6.14 -15.53 0.14
C PRO A 232 4.96 -14.76 -0.47
N ASP A 233 4.24 -15.36 -1.41
CA ASP A 233 2.97 -14.84 -1.89
C ASP A 233 2.04 -14.59 -0.71
N THR A 234 1.51 -13.38 -0.62
CA THR A 234 0.78 -12.90 0.54
C THR A 234 -0.50 -12.19 0.13
N TRP A 235 -1.61 -12.58 0.77
CA TRP A 235 -2.90 -11.92 0.68
C TRP A 235 -3.34 -11.44 2.06
N PHE A 236 -4.25 -10.50 2.08
CA PHE A 236 -4.78 -9.92 3.29
C PHE A 236 -6.30 -10.04 3.33
N ILE A 237 -6.87 -10.12 4.53
CA ILE A 237 -8.30 -9.96 4.79
C ILE A 237 -8.42 -8.75 5.71
N SER A 238 -9.16 -7.72 5.28
CA SER A 238 -9.30 -6.48 6.03
C SER A 238 -10.01 -6.70 7.37
N SER A 239 -9.72 -5.86 8.36
CA SER A 239 -10.40 -5.92 9.66
C SER A 239 -11.90 -5.61 9.58
N GLY A 240 -12.37 -5.01 8.49
CA GLY A 240 -13.79 -4.80 8.23
C GLY A 240 -14.55 -6.12 8.03
N VAL A 241 -13.89 -7.16 7.49
CA VAL A 241 -14.47 -8.50 7.39
C VAL A 241 -14.72 -9.10 8.78
N PHE A 242 -13.83 -8.85 9.74
CA PHE A 242 -14.05 -9.22 11.14
C PHE A 242 -15.27 -8.48 11.72
N SER A 243 -15.38 -7.17 11.49
CA SER A 243 -16.52 -6.39 11.98
C SER A 243 -17.84 -6.89 11.40
N ASP A 244 -17.91 -7.13 10.07
CA ASP A 244 -19.10 -7.72 9.45
C ASP A 244 -19.45 -9.11 10.03
N PHE A 245 -18.43 -9.93 10.30
CA PHE A 245 -18.62 -11.25 10.90
C PHE A 245 -19.24 -11.15 12.30
N ILE A 246 -18.80 -10.22 13.13
CA ILE A 246 -19.34 -9.95 14.47
C ILE A 246 -20.81 -9.45 14.37
N ASP A 247 -21.06 -8.46 13.50
CA ASP A 247 -22.37 -7.84 13.31
C ASP A 247 -23.38 -8.85 12.80
N ARG A 248 -23.02 -9.62 11.79
CA ARG A 248 -23.87 -10.62 11.12
C ARG A 248 -24.33 -11.75 12.05
N ASN A 249 -23.48 -12.14 12.98
CA ASN A 249 -23.75 -13.26 13.88
C ASN A 249 -24.19 -12.79 15.28
N ASP A 250 -24.40 -11.50 15.47
CA ASP A 250 -24.81 -10.89 16.77
C ASP A 250 -23.85 -11.23 17.92
N PHE A 251 -22.54 -11.10 17.63
CA PHE A 251 -21.48 -11.40 18.60
C PHE A 251 -21.01 -10.21 19.43
N HIS A 252 -21.76 -9.11 19.44
CA HIS A 252 -21.39 -7.89 20.19
C HIS A 252 -21.18 -8.13 21.68
N LEU A 253 -21.91 -9.07 22.27
CA LEU A 253 -21.74 -9.41 23.69
C LEU A 253 -20.36 -9.94 24.04
N PHE A 254 -19.66 -10.56 23.06
CA PHE A 254 -18.30 -11.05 23.29
C PHE A 254 -17.29 -9.93 23.53
N HIS A 255 -17.58 -8.70 23.12
CA HIS A 255 -16.73 -7.56 23.44
C HIS A 255 -16.69 -7.26 24.95
N THR A 256 -17.70 -7.69 25.72
CA THR A 256 -17.73 -7.54 27.19
C THR A 256 -16.95 -8.63 27.91
N HIS A 257 -16.59 -9.72 27.21
CA HIS A 257 -15.82 -10.84 27.78
C HIS A 257 -14.50 -10.38 28.42
N LYS A 258 -13.84 -9.40 27.83
CA LYS A 258 -12.56 -8.85 28.33
C LYS A 258 -12.66 -8.22 29.73
N TYR A 259 -13.83 -7.91 30.23
CA TYR A 259 -14.09 -7.33 31.56
C TYR A 259 -14.48 -8.38 32.62
N ARG A 260 -14.60 -9.66 32.24
CA ARG A 260 -14.94 -10.73 33.15
C ARG A 260 -13.78 -11.04 34.10
N GLU A 261 -14.08 -11.79 35.18
CA GLU A 261 -13.07 -12.32 36.07
C GLU A 261 -12.23 -13.40 35.36
N ARG A 262 -10.99 -13.53 35.80
CA ARG A 262 -9.99 -14.39 35.13
C ARG A 262 -10.41 -15.86 35.08
N GLU A 263 -11.06 -16.34 36.14
CA GLU A 263 -11.50 -17.72 36.32
C GLU A 263 -12.57 -18.15 35.30
N ALA A 264 -13.31 -17.15 34.74
CA ALA A 264 -14.32 -17.40 33.72
C ALA A 264 -13.76 -17.50 32.31
N PHE A 265 -12.54 -17.03 32.03
CA PHE A 265 -12.01 -16.87 30.69
C PHE A 265 -11.94 -18.17 29.89
N ASP A 266 -11.46 -19.26 30.48
CA ASP A 266 -11.29 -20.52 29.76
C ASP A 266 -12.63 -21.12 29.31
N ALA A 267 -13.64 -21.12 30.19
CA ALA A 267 -14.96 -21.64 29.90
C ALA A 267 -15.70 -20.75 28.85
N GLU A 268 -15.63 -19.44 28.99
CA GLU A 268 -16.24 -18.50 28.04
C GLU A 268 -15.53 -18.54 26.70
N TYR A 269 -14.19 -18.67 26.66
CA TYR A 269 -13.43 -18.78 25.42
C TYR A 269 -13.78 -20.03 24.64
N GLN A 270 -14.00 -21.16 25.30
CA GLN A 270 -14.47 -22.38 24.66
C GLN A 270 -15.83 -22.16 23.98
N LEU A 271 -16.78 -21.54 24.71
CA LEU A 271 -18.09 -21.19 24.16
C LEU A 271 -17.98 -20.25 22.94
N ILE A 272 -17.12 -19.24 23.02
CA ILE A 272 -16.85 -18.33 21.90
C ILE A 272 -16.32 -19.12 20.70
N GLY A 273 -15.41 -20.04 20.89
CA GLY A 273 -14.86 -20.89 19.85
C GLY A 273 -15.96 -21.71 19.13
N GLU A 274 -16.84 -22.38 19.88
CA GLU A 274 -17.98 -23.13 19.34
C GLU A 274 -18.95 -22.24 18.55
N ARG A 275 -19.21 -21.02 19.05
CA ARG A 275 -20.06 -20.05 18.36
C ARG A 275 -19.41 -19.54 17.07
N PHE A 276 -18.11 -19.28 17.06
CA PHE A 276 -17.39 -18.87 15.86
C PHE A 276 -17.37 -20.00 14.82
N GLU A 277 -17.22 -21.25 15.24
CA GLU A 277 -17.24 -22.40 14.34
C GLU A 277 -18.58 -22.53 13.61
N SER A 278 -19.70 -22.35 14.31
CA SER A 278 -21.06 -22.43 13.77
C SER A 278 -21.49 -21.18 12.97
N ALA A 279 -20.81 -20.06 13.14
CA ALA A 279 -21.14 -18.77 12.52
C ALA A 279 -20.87 -18.75 11.01
N SER A 280 -21.40 -17.74 10.31
CA SER A 280 -21.25 -17.63 8.86
C SER A 280 -20.69 -16.28 8.44
N PHE A 281 -19.79 -16.28 7.45
CA PHE A 281 -19.42 -15.07 6.70
C PHE A 281 -20.52 -14.73 5.68
N SER A 282 -20.49 -13.50 5.18
CA SER A 282 -21.36 -13.08 4.09
C SER A 282 -21.07 -13.88 2.80
N PRO A 283 -22.08 -14.11 1.92
CA PRO A 283 -21.89 -14.87 0.69
C PRO A 283 -20.82 -14.28 -0.25
N ASP A 284 -20.70 -12.96 -0.30
CA ASP A 284 -19.70 -12.29 -1.13
C ASP A 284 -18.28 -12.46 -0.59
N ILE A 285 -18.07 -12.52 0.73
CA ILE A 285 -16.78 -12.88 1.33
C ILE A 285 -16.43 -14.34 1.07
N ILE A 286 -17.40 -15.25 1.20
CA ILE A 286 -17.19 -16.66 0.84
C ILE A 286 -16.79 -16.79 -0.64
N ALA A 287 -17.41 -16.03 -1.53
CA ALA A 287 -17.03 -16.01 -2.94
C ALA A 287 -15.61 -15.47 -3.17
N GLN A 288 -15.17 -14.48 -2.40
CA GLN A 288 -13.78 -13.99 -2.44
C GLN A 288 -12.81 -15.05 -1.89
N PHE A 289 -13.14 -15.72 -0.80
CA PHE A 289 -12.35 -16.81 -0.23
C PHE A 289 -12.18 -17.97 -1.23
N ARG A 290 -13.26 -18.34 -1.93
CA ARG A 290 -13.21 -19.36 -2.98
C ARG A 290 -12.21 -19.00 -4.07
N ARG A 291 -12.32 -17.78 -4.63
CA ARG A 291 -11.38 -17.30 -5.66
C ARG A 291 -9.94 -17.33 -5.18
N LEU A 292 -9.68 -16.92 -3.94
CA LEU A 292 -8.35 -16.99 -3.35
C LEU A 292 -7.83 -18.45 -3.28
N ILE A 293 -8.65 -19.38 -2.81
CA ILE A 293 -8.26 -20.80 -2.70
C ILE A 293 -8.05 -21.45 -4.08
N GLU A 294 -8.83 -21.06 -5.08
CA GLU A 294 -8.63 -21.48 -6.47
C GLU A 294 -7.31 -20.94 -7.04
N GLU A 295 -7.02 -19.65 -6.83
CA GLU A 295 -5.78 -18.99 -7.25
C GLU A 295 -4.53 -19.60 -6.60
N ILE A 296 -4.57 -19.87 -5.29
CA ILE A 296 -3.45 -20.49 -4.56
C ILE A 296 -3.21 -21.93 -5.04
N GLY A 297 -4.24 -22.62 -5.48
CA GLY A 297 -4.17 -24.05 -5.82
C GLY A 297 -3.97 -24.92 -4.57
N GLU A 298 -3.30 -26.05 -4.71
CA GLU A 298 -3.04 -27.02 -3.62
C GLU A 298 -1.76 -26.72 -2.82
N HIS A 299 -1.30 -25.47 -2.83
CA HIS A 299 -0.13 -25.11 -2.05
C HIS A 299 -0.49 -24.94 -0.57
N PRO A 300 0.28 -25.51 0.37
CA PRO A 300 0.09 -25.28 1.80
C PRO A 300 0.16 -23.79 2.15
N ILE A 301 -0.73 -23.35 3.04
CA ILE A 301 -0.83 -21.96 3.46
C ILE A 301 -0.83 -21.82 4.97
N ILE A 302 -0.49 -20.65 5.44
CA ILE A 302 -0.66 -20.23 6.82
C ILE A 302 -1.64 -19.06 6.90
N VAL A 303 -2.60 -19.15 7.80
CA VAL A 303 -3.54 -18.10 8.18
C VAL A 303 -3.01 -17.48 9.48
N ARG A 304 -2.68 -16.19 9.46
CA ARG A 304 -2.04 -15.50 10.57
C ARG A 304 -2.86 -14.29 11.00
N SER A 305 -2.97 -14.09 12.30
CA SER A 305 -3.50 -12.85 12.86
C SER A 305 -2.68 -11.63 12.46
N SER A 306 -3.35 -10.50 12.30
CA SER A 306 -2.76 -9.18 12.16
C SER A 306 -3.66 -8.17 12.87
N SER A 307 -3.58 -8.15 14.19
CA SER A 307 -4.38 -7.23 14.99
C SER A 307 -3.74 -5.83 15.03
N PHE A 308 -4.47 -4.86 15.52
CA PHE A 308 -3.95 -3.49 15.62
C PHE A 308 -2.85 -3.34 16.67
N LEU A 309 -2.84 -4.21 17.69
CA LEU A 309 -1.83 -4.22 18.77
C LEU A 309 -0.60 -5.07 18.43
N GLU A 310 -0.70 -6.03 17.49
CA GLU A 310 0.44 -6.85 17.09
C GLU A 310 1.51 -6.01 16.41
N ASP A 311 2.77 -6.28 16.80
CA ASP A 311 3.96 -5.60 16.26
C ASP A 311 3.89 -4.06 16.36
N SER A 312 3.13 -3.56 17.34
CA SER A 312 3.06 -2.14 17.65
C SER A 312 4.30 -1.66 18.40
N PHE A 313 4.68 -0.42 18.18
CA PHE A 313 5.84 0.18 18.85
C PHE A 313 5.67 0.17 20.37
N GLY A 314 6.64 -0.45 21.05
CA GLY A 314 6.67 -0.53 22.52
C GLY A 314 5.84 -1.66 23.15
N LEU A 315 5.16 -2.47 22.35
CA LEU A 315 4.33 -3.59 22.83
C LEU A 315 4.87 -4.93 22.30
N ALA A 316 5.09 -5.87 23.20
CA ALA A 316 5.50 -7.24 22.85
C ALA A 316 4.28 -8.16 22.77
N PHE A 317 3.42 -7.93 21.76
CA PHE A 317 2.17 -8.67 21.60
C PHE A 317 2.30 -9.92 20.71
N SER A 318 3.50 -10.23 20.24
CA SER A 318 3.77 -11.38 19.36
C SER A 318 3.47 -12.71 20.04
N GLY A 319 2.87 -13.65 19.29
CA GLY A 319 2.56 -15.00 19.77
C GLY A 319 1.34 -15.09 20.68
N LYS A 320 0.54 -14.02 20.82
CA LYS A 320 -0.67 -14.02 21.66
C LYS A 320 -1.91 -14.52 20.94
N TYR A 321 -1.93 -14.43 19.62
CA TYR A 321 -3.02 -14.91 18.79
C TYR A 321 -2.61 -16.15 18.00
N GLN A 322 -3.60 -16.94 17.60
CA GLN A 322 -3.37 -18.19 16.88
C GLN A 322 -3.08 -17.97 15.40
N SER A 323 -2.08 -18.70 14.91
CA SER A 323 -1.83 -18.89 13.48
C SER A 323 -2.14 -20.35 13.12
N VAL A 324 -2.79 -20.56 11.96
CA VAL A 324 -3.28 -21.87 11.54
C VAL A 324 -2.57 -22.27 10.25
N PHE A 325 -1.84 -23.40 10.28
CA PHE A 325 -1.30 -24.01 9.08
C PHE A 325 -2.35 -24.92 8.45
N LEU A 326 -2.52 -24.80 7.15
CA LEU A 326 -3.45 -25.60 6.36
C LEU A 326 -2.66 -26.34 5.27
N ALA A 327 -2.83 -27.66 5.21
CA ALA A 327 -2.26 -28.45 4.14
C ALA A 327 -2.80 -28.04 2.77
N ASN A 328 -4.03 -27.53 2.72
CA ASN A 328 -4.70 -27.02 1.53
C ASN A 328 -4.75 -28.01 0.38
N GLN A 329 -5.11 -29.27 0.68
CA GLN A 329 -5.18 -30.39 -0.26
C GLN A 329 -6.64 -30.84 -0.45
N GLY A 330 -6.91 -31.49 -1.59
CA GLY A 330 -8.22 -31.99 -1.95
C GLY A 330 -8.98 -31.05 -2.88
N ASP A 331 -10.29 -31.29 -3.04
CA ASP A 331 -11.13 -30.45 -3.88
C ASP A 331 -11.31 -29.02 -3.32
N VAL A 332 -11.83 -28.13 -4.14
CA VAL A 332 -11.99 -26.71 -3.79
C VAL A 332 -12.89 -26.53 -2.57
N GLU A 333 -13.96 -27.36 -2.44
CA GLU A 333 -14.90 -27.25 -1.32
C GLU A 333 -14.26 -27.65 0.00
N ALA A 334 -13.51 -28.74 0.01
CA ALA A 334 -12.79 -29.20 1.19
C ALA A 334 -11.72 -28.17 1.62
N ARG A 335 -10.97 -27.62 0.66
CA ARG A 335 -9.97 -26.58 0.90
C ARG A 335 -10.60 -25.29 1.41
N LEU A 336 -11.71 -24.85 0.80
CA LEU A 336 -12.46 -23.66 1.25
C LEU A 336 -13.00 -23.84 2.66
N ALA A 337 -13.60 -25.01 2.96
CA ALA A 337 -14.10 -25.30 4.30
C ALA A 337 -12.98 -25.28 5.36
N ALA A 338 -11.82 -25.84 5.04
CA ALA A 338 -10.64 -25.79 5.92
C ALA A 338 -10.13 -24.37 6.11
N PHE A 339 -10.08 -23.57 5.03
CA PHE A 339 -9.67 -22.17 5.07
C PHE A 339 -10.62 -21.33 5.94
N VAL A 340 -11.93 -21.45 5.74
CA VAL A 340 -12.95 -20.74 6.54
C VAL A 340 -12.81 -21.09 8.02
N ARG A 341 -12.61 -22.37 8.39
CA ARG A 341 -12.34 -22.77 9.78
C ARG A 341 -11.06 -22.12 10.31
N GLY A 342 -9.97 -22.13 9.53
CA GLY A 342 -8.70 -21.51 9.92
C GLY A 342 -8.84 -20.01 10.19
N VAL A 343 -9.57 -19.29 9.34
CA VAL A 343 -9.86 -17.85 9.56
C VAL A 343 -10.68 -17.65 10.84
N LYS A 344 -11.76 -18.43 11.05
CA LYS A 344 -12.58 -18.34 12.27
C LYS A 344 -11.76 -18.61 13.55
N THR A 345 -10.90 -19.64 13.51
CA THR A 345 -10.00 -19.98 14.64
C THR A 345 -9.07 -18.80 14.95
N SER A 346 -8.45 -18.21 13.93
CA SER A 346 -7.58 -17.05 14.12
C SER A 346 -8.36 -15.85 14.69
N LEU A 347 -9.55 -15.55 14.18
CA LEU A 347 -10.41 -14.47 14.69
C LEU A 347 -10.85 -14.72 16.14
N ALA A 348 -11.29 -15.93 16.48
CA ALA A 348 -11.71 -16.30 17.83
C ALA A 348 -10.57 -16.15 18.85
N SER A 349 -9.31 -16.34 18.42
CA SER A 349 -8.15 -16.24 19.32
C SER A 349 -7.99 -14.85 19.95
N MET A 350 -8.63 -13.81 19.42
CA MET A 350 -8.65 -12.47 20.00
C MET A 350 -9.32 -12.45 21.39
N TYR A 351 -10.23 -13.37 21.63
CA TYR A 351 -10.98 -13.53 22.88
C TYR A 351 -10.33 -14.53 23.84
N GLY A 352 -9.17 -15.06 23.48
CA GLY A 352 -8.43 -16.01 24.32
C GLY A 352 -7.92 -15.38 25.62
N PRO A 353 -7.63 -16.22 26.64
CA PRO A 353 -7.16 -15.75 27.94
C PRO A 353 -5.83 -14.97 27.84
N ASP A 354 -4.86 -15.48 27.10
CA ASP A 354 -3.53 -14.86 26.96
C ASP A 354 -3.56 -13.43 26.44
N PRO A 355 -4.24 -13.10 25.30
CA PRO A 355 -4.32 -11.73 24.81
C PRO A 355 -5.13 -10.81 25.76
N ILE A 356 -6.16 -11.31 26.42
CA ILE A 356 -6.96 -10.52 27.35
C ILE A 356 -6.15 -10.18 28.60
N ILE A 357 -5.47 -11.17 29.21
CA ILE A 357 -4.59 -10.95 30.36
C ILE A 357 -3.50 -9.94 30.01
N TYR A 358 -2.84 -10.11 28.87
CA TYR A 358 -1.81 -9.18 28.43
C TYR A 358 -2.34 -7.75 28.30
N ARG A 359 -3.50 -7.58 27.65
CA ARG A 359 -4.13 -6.25 27.53
C ARG A 359 -4.49 -5.63 28.88
N ARG A 360 -4.97 -6.45 29.81
CA ARG A 360 -5.27 -6.04 31.19
C ARG A 360 -4.01 -5.53 31.90
N ASP A 361 -2.94 -6.31 31.86
CA ASP A 361 -1.68 -5.99 32.53
C ASP A 361 -0.98 -4.74 31.98
N HIS A 362 -1.30 -4.36 30.74
CA HIS A 362 -0.72 -3.19 30.06
C HIS A 362 -1.70 -2.00 29.93
N GLY A 363 -2.88 -2.04 30.56
CA GLY A 363 -3.86 -0.94 30.48
C GLY A 363 -4.49 -0.78 29.11
N LEU A 364 -4.57 -1.85 28.32
CA LEU A 364 -5.06 -1.84 26.92
C LEU A 364 -6.46 -2.45 26.77
N LEU A 365 -7.17 -2.72 27.86
CA LEU A 365 -8.49 -3.36 27.79
C LEU A 365 -9.51 -2.54 27.03
N ASP A 366 -9.45 -1.21 27.17
CA ASP A 366 -10.41 -0.30 26.53
C ASP A 366 -10.06 0.04 25.08
N TYR A 367 -8.90 -0.44 24.61
CA TYR A 367 -8.54 -0.28 23.21
C TYR A 367 -9.52 -1.06 22.32
N ASP A 368 -10.00 -0.39 21.22
CA ASP A 368 -10.84 -1.02 20.19
C ASP A 368 -9.97 -1.93 19.30
N GLU A 369 -9.69 -3.12 19.81
CA GLU A 369 -8.89 -4.10 19.11
C GLU A 369 -9.69 -4.75 18.00
N ARG A 370 -9.11 -4.77 16.80
CA ARG A 370 -9.71 -5.40 15.62
C ARG A 370 -8.68 -6.30 14.96
N MET A 371 -9.17 -7.38 14.34
CA MET A 371 -8.36 -8.40 13.71
C MET A 371 -8.47 -8.32 12.20
N ALA A 372 -7.34 -8.15 11.53
CA ALA A 372 -7.15 -8.49 10.13
C ALA A 372 -6.42 -9.84 10.03
N ILE A 373 -6.40 -10.44 8.86
CA ILE A 373 -5.74 -11.71 8.61
C ILE A 373 -4.71 -11.56 7.50
N ILE A 374 -3.58 -12.22 7.66
CA ILE A 374 -2.57 -12.46 6.63
C ILE A 374 -2.67 -13.90 6.18
N VAL A 375 -2.77 -14.14 4.89
CA VAL A 375 -2.70 -15.46 4.26
C VAL A 375 -1.42 -15.55 3.46
N GLN A 376 -0.57 -16.54 3.74
CA GLN A 376 0.71 -16.69 3.05
C GLN A 376 0.92 -18.12 2.59
N LYS A 377 1.54 -18.30 1.42
CA LYS A 377 2.06 -19.61 1.03
C LYS A 377 3.18 -20.02 1.98
N VAL A 378 3.16 -21.27 2.43
CA VAL A 378 4.22 -21.81 3.29
C VAL A 378 5.45 -22.07 2.45
N VAL A 379 6.57 -21.49 2.83
CA VAL A 379 7.87 -21.72 2.19
C VAL A 379 8.46 -23.03 2.70
N GLY A 380 8.90 -23.88 1.78
CA GLY A 380 9.50 -25.15 2.14
C GLY A 380 9.82 -26.01 0.92
N ARG A 381 10.37 -27.18 1.19
CA ARG A 381 10.64 -28.21 0.19
C ARG A 381 9.70 -29.40 0.42
N ARG A 382 9.13 -29.92 -0.66
CA ARG A 382 8.30 -31.12 -0.59
C ARG A 382 9.17 -32.35 -0.39
N LEU A 383 8.86 -33.14 0.64
CA LEU A 383 9.51 -34.40 0.98
C LEU A 383 8.42 -35.45 1.17
N GLY A 384 8.09 -36.15 0.07
CA GLY A 384 6.93 -37.05 0.05
C GLY A 384 5.62 -36.28 0.26
N ASP A 385 4.87 -36.63 1.28
CA ASP A 385 3.60 -35.99 1.64
C ASP A 385 3.75 -34.74 2.53
N TYR A 386 4.99 -34.38 2.87
CA TYR A 386 5.27 -33.27 3.77
C TYR A 386 5.89 -32.08 3.02
N LEU A 387 5.55 -30.87 3.44
CA LEU A 387 6.23 -29.64 3.05
C LEU A 387 6.98 -29.08 4.25
N PHE A 388 8.31 -29.02 4.15
CA PHE A 388 9.16 -28.51 5.24
C PHE A 388 10.19 -27.50 4.72
N PRO A 389 10.39 -26.34 5.41
CA PRO A 389 11.62 -25.60 5.31
C PRO A 389 12.74 -26.40 6.00
N PHE A 390 13.97 -26.30 5.51
CA PHE A 390 15.13 -26.94 6.17
C PHE A 390 15.32 -26.37 7.59
N ALA A 391 15.22 -25.05 7.71
CA ALA A 391 15.28 -24.34 8.98
C ALA A 391 14.34 -23.14 8.94
N ALA A 392 13.89 -22.71 10.08
CA ALA A 392 13.16 -21.47 10.25
C ALA A 392 13.70 -20.71 11.45
N GLY A 393 13.42 -19.42 11.54
CA GLY A 393 13.93 -18.65 12.67
C GLY A 393 13.45 -17.21 12.68
N VAL A 394 13.91 -16.49 13.69
CA VAL A 394 13.65 -15.07 13.87
C VAL A 394 14.97 -14.34 14.05
N MET A 395 15.17 -13.29 13.29
CA MET A 395 16.33 -12.40 13.40
C MET A 395 15.95 -11.15 14.19
N TYR A 396 16.81 -10.76 15.10
CA TYR A 396 16.69 -9.54 15.91
C TYR A 396 17.89 -8.64 15.63
N SER A 397 17.67 -7.36 15.46
CA SER A 397 18.72 -6.35 15.30
C SER A 397 19.51 -6.10 16.61
N ARG A 398 18.92 -6.47 17.76
CA ARG A 398 19.57 -6.37 19.07
C ARG A 398 19.58 -7.71 19.78
N ASN A 399 20.71 -8.05 20.38
CA ASN A 399 20.88 -9.24 21.21
C ASN A 399 20.71 -8.89 22.68
N CYS A 400 19.62 -9.35 23.30
CA CYS A 400 19.39 -9.20 24.74
C CYS A 400 20.15 -10.24 25.60
N TYR A 401 20.76 -11.24 24.94
CA TYR A 401 21.45 -12.36 25.59
C TYR A 401 22.96 -12.26 25.35
N THR A 402 23.67 -11.56 26.21
CA THR A 402 25.12 -11.40 26.12
C THR A 402 25.78 -12.40 27.08
N TRP A 403 25.84 -13.68 26.66
CA TRP A 403 26.43 -14.77 27.46
C TRP A 403 27.97 -14.84 27.43
N SER A 404 28.59 -13.95 26.65
CA SER A 404 30.06 -13.80 26.59
C SER A 404 30.41 -12.31 26.47
N PRO A 405 31.52 -11.84 27.07
CA PRO A 405 31.99 -10.46 26.92
C PRO A 405 32.29 -10.05 25.43
N LYS A 406 32.46 -11.03 24.55
CA LYS A 406 32.70 -10.81 23.13
C LYS A 406 31.43 -10.44 22.35
N ILE A 407 30.25 -10.75 22.93
CA ILE A 407 28.96 -10.55 22.28
C ILE A 407 28.37 -9.23 22.77
N ARG A 408 28.15 -8.29 21.88
CA ARG A 408 27.57 -6.99 22.20
C ARG A 408 26.07 -7.00 21.90
N LYS A 409 25.32 -6.11 22.56
CA LYS A 409 23.88 -5.97 22.35
C LYS A 409 23.52 -5.61 20.91
N ASP A 410 24.34 -4.81 20.26
CA ASP A 410 24.08 -4.30 18.89
C ASP A 410 24.53 -5.27 17.79
N ASP A 411 25.14 -6.39 18.15
CA ASP A 411 25.57 -7.41 17.17
C ASP A 411 24.39 -8.16 16.51
N GLY A 412 23.20 -8.10 17.08
CA GLY A 412 22.04 -8.85 16.62
C GLY A 412 22.07 -10.32 17.01
N LEU A 413 20.96 -10.99 16.79
CA LEU A 413 20.75 -12.39 17.17
C LEU A 413 19.81 -13.09 16.20
N VAL A 414 20.11 -14.34 15.88
CA VAL A 414 19.17 -15.25 15.19
C VAL A 414 18.74 -16.38 16.15
N ARG A 415 17.46 -16.63 16.24
CA ARG A 415 16.90 -17.85 16.82
C ARG A 415 16.57 -18.80 15.68
N LEU A 416 17.16 -19.97 15.67
CA LEU A 416 16.99 -20.99 14.60
C LEU A 416 16.35 -22.25 15.16
N VAL A 417 15.45 -22.85 14.39
CA VAL A 417 14.88 -24.17 14.62
C VAL A 417 14.94 -24.99 13.34
N PHE A 418 14.97 -26.30 13.48
CA PHE A 418 14.81 -27.21 12.35
C PHE A 418 13.32 -27.32 11.98
N GLY A 419 13.01 -27.26 10.69
CA GLY A 419 11.64 -27.37 10.19
C GLY A 419 10.82 -26.09 10.36
N LEU A 420 9.52 -26.22 10.64
CA LEU A 420 8.56 -25.12 10.75
C LEU A 420 8.87 -24.19 11.93
N GLY A 421 8.71 -22.88 11.72
CA GLY A 421 9.15 -21.84 12.65
C GLY A 421 8.32 -21.67 13.93
N THR A 422 7.27 -22.44 14.17
CA THR A 422 6.43 -22.33 15.37
C THR A 422 7.26 -22.43 16.65
N ARG A 423 8.21 -23.35 16.70
CA ARG A 423 9.11 -23.54 17.86
C ARG A 423 10.12 -22.42 18.09
N ALA A 424 10.35 -21.56 17.10
CA ALA A 424 11.18 -20.36 17.31
C ALA A 424 10.45 -19.31 18.16
N VAL A 425 9.12 -19.35 18.21
CA VAL A 425 8.25 -18.40 18.91
C VAL A 425 7.65 -19.03 20.15
N ASP A 426 7.11 -20.26 20.03
CA ASP A 426 6.44 -20.98 21.13
C ASP A 426 7.46 -21.61 22.06
N ARG A 427 7.22 -21.52 23.39
CA ARG A 427 8.01 -22.20 24.41
C ARG A 427 7.45 -23.58 24.61
N VAL A 428 8.05 -24.58 23.96
CA VAL A 428 7.74 -25.99 24.19
C VAL A 428 8.79 -26.60 25.11
N GLY A 429 8.35 -27.28 26.17
CA GLY A 429 9.26 -27.94 27.10
C GLY A 429 10.11 -29.03 26.41
N GLY A 430 11.42 -29.00 26.62
CA GLY A 430 12.35 -29.99 26.06
C GLY A 430 12.87 -29.73 24.65
N ASP A 431 12.39 -28.67 23.95
CA ASP A 431 12.87 -28.30 22.63
C ASP A 431 13.20 -26.80 22.58
N TYR A 432 14.47 -26.50 22.39
CA TYR A 432 14.97 -25.14 22.45
C TYR A 432 15.53 -24.69 21.11
N PRO A 433 15.20 -23.45 20.66
CA PRO A 433 15.83 -22.87 19.47
C PRO A 433 17.34 -22.67 19.70
N ARG A 434 18.12 -22.81 18.65
CA ARG A 434 19.52 -22.39 18.64
C ARG A 434 19.59 -20.86 18.63
N MET A 435 20.39 -20.31 19.55
CA MET A 435 20.66 -18.88 19.67
C MET A 435 22.01 -18.60 19.04
N VAL A 436 22.03 -17.80 17.99
CA VAL A 436 23.24 -17.52 17.22
C VAL A 436 23.46 -16.00 17.18
N PRO A 437 24.50 -15.47 17.87
CA PRO A 437 24.86 -14.06 17.74
C PRO A 437 25.43 -13.80 16.35
N LEU A 438 25.02 -12.71 15.72
CA LEU A 438 25.42 -12.45 14.32
C LEU A 438 26.90 -12.11 14.17
N SER A 439 27.54 -11.54 15.20
CA SER A 439 28.98 -11.28 15.20
C SER A 439 29.87 -12.51 15.38
N HIS A 440 29.33 -13.57 15.99
CA HIS A 440 30.07 -14.80 16.33
C HIS A 440 29.16 -16.02 16.09
N PRO A 441 28.92 -16.37 14.82
CA PRO A 441 27.96 -17.42 14.48
C PRO A 441 28.45 -18.84 14.75
N LEU A 442 29.78 -19.04 14.98
CA LEU A 442 30.45 -20.31 15.26
C LEU A 442 31.14 -20.30 16.61
#